data_402fa3444a3517ae42ca364d3e3d7475
#
_entry.id   402fa3444a3517ae42ca364d3e3d7475
#
_cell.length_a   1.000
_cell.length_b   1.000
_cell.length_c   1.000
_cell.angle_alpha   90.00
_cell.angle_beta   90.00
_cell.angle_gamma   90.00
#
_symmetry.space_group_name_H-M   'P 1'
#
loop_
_entity.id
_entity.type
_entity.pdbx_description
1 polymer ?
#
loop_
_entity_poly.entity_id
_entity_poly.type
_entity_poly.pdbx_seq_one_letter_code
_entity_poly.pdbx_strand_id
1 'polypeptide(L)'
;MALVYNGATMFNPSREEVRRFFCDAWQKQISGGVLTPLEAIAVDWIGEHPEYHALLRDTEGAVAQDYTPEQGQTNPFLHLAMHLSISEQVSVDQPRGIRQAYEALARRLDSPHEAQHQVMECLGEMLWQAQRSGQPPDGDHYVDCVRRRANR
;
A
#
# COMPACT_ATOMS: atom_id res chain seq x y z
N MET A 1 9.93 7.16 -0.79
CA MET A 1 10.13 5.76 -1.17
C MET A 1 8.97 5.31 -2.06
N ALA A 2 9.25 5.00 -3.29
CA ALA A 2 8.25 4.46 -4.19
C ALA A 2 8.29 2.94 -4.05
N LEU A 3 7.20 2.33 -3.62
CA LEU A 3 7.20 0.92 -3.25
C LEU A 3 6.66 0.01 -4.31
N VAL A 4 5.77 0.50 -5.17
CA VAL A 4 5.07 -0.39 -6.10
C VAL A 4 4.77 0.37 -7.37
N TYR A 5 4.61 -0.31 -8.44
CA TYR A 5 4.04 0.13 -9.68
C TYR A 5 4.93 1.04 -10.50
N ASN A 6 5.59 1.96 -9.96
CA ASN A 6 6.35 2.91 -10.78
C ASN A 6 7.54 2.21 -11.43
N GLY A 7 7.37 1.78 -12.68
CA GLY A 7 8.44 1.11 -13.44
C GLY A 7 9.66 1.99 -13.66
N ALA A 8 9.56 3.28 -13.37
CA ALA A 8 10.68 4.20 -13.44
C ALA A 8 11.40 4.35 -12.10
N THR A 9 11.00 3.60 -11.09
CA THR A 9 11.63 3.67 -9.77
C THR A 9 13.09 3.27 -9.84
N MET A 10 13.95 4.16 -9.44
CA MET A 10 15.39 3.89 -9.38
C MET A 10 15.81 3.21 -8.08
N PHE A 11 14.93 3.20 -7.09
CA PHE A 11 15.16 2.60 -5.79
C PHE A 11 14.16 1.47 -5.55
N ASN A 12 14.69 0.29 -5.34
CA ASN A 12 13.87 -0.90 -5.09
C ASN A 12 14.29 -1.47 -3.72
N PRO A 13 13.60 -1.09 -2.65
CA PRO A 13 13.98 -1.54 -1.31
C PRO A 13 13.82 -3.05 -1.16
N SER A 14 14.73 -3.64 -0.39
CA SER A 14 14.64 -5.05 -0.06
C SER A 14 13.45 -5.31 0.85
N ARG A 15 13.04 -6.59 0.92
CA ARG A 15 11.99 -7.04 1.83
C ARG A 15 12.30 -6.62 3.28
N GLU A 16 13.54 -6.78 3.70
CA GLU A 16 13.97 -6.42 5.04
C GLU A 16 13.85 -4.92 5.29
N GLU A 17 14.30 -4.12 4.33
CA GLU A 17 14.23 -2.66 4.44
C GLU A 17 12.78 -2.17 4.59
N VAL A 18 11.85 -2.75 3.82
CA VAL A 18 10.44 -2.40 3.90
C VAL A 18 9.88 -2.73 5.29
N ARG A 19 10.19 -3.92 5.78
CA ARG A 19 9.70 -4.35 7.10
C ARG A 19 10.25 -3.48 8.22
N ARG A 20 11.54 -3.17 8.18
CA ARG A 20 12.17 -2.29 9.17
C ARG A 20 11.58 -0.88 9.12
N PHE A 21 11.27 -0.39 7.91
CA PHE A 21 10.65 0.92 7.76
C PHE A 21 9.33 1.00 8.56
N PHE A 22 8.45 0.03 8.39
CA PHE A 22 7.16 0.04 9.09
C PHE A 22 7.32 -0.15 10.60
N CYS A 23 8.21 -1.03 11.02
CA CYS A 23 8.48 -1.24 12.45
C CYS A 23 9.03 0.04 13.09
N ASP A 24 10.00 0.68 12.43
CA ASP A 24 10.62 1.90 12.93
C ASP A 24 9.61 3.04 13.02
N ALA A 25 8.78 3.20 12.00
CA ALA A 25 7.74 4.23 12.00
C ALA A 25 6.79 4.05 13.18
N TRP A 26 6.32 2.83 13.40
CA TRP A 26 5.40 2.55 14.50
C TRP A 26 6.04 2.75 15.87
N GLN A 27 7.28 2.31 16.03
CA GLN A 27 8.00 2.47 17.30
C GLN A 27 8.28 3.94 17.60
N LYS A 28 8.59 4.75 16.58
CA LYS A 28 8.71 6.20 16.75
C LYS A 28 7.39 6.82 17.20
N GLN A 29 6.28 6.39 16.61
CA GLN A 29 4.97 6.90 17.00
C GLN A 29 4.68 6.61 18.46
N ILE A 30 4.95 5.38 18.91
CA ILE A 30 4.71 4.98 20.30
C ILE A 30 5.59 5.78 21.27
N SER A 31 6.85 6.02 20.88
CA SER A 31 7.81 6.72 21.76
C SER A 31 7.75 8.25 21.66
N GLY A 32 6.88 8.78 20.80
CA GLY A 32 6.77 10.22 20.60
C GLY A 32 7.87 10.83 19.76
N GLY A 33 8.55 10.02 18.94
CA GLY A 33 9.60 10.49 18.05
C GLY A 33 9.06 11.30 16.88
N VAL A 34 9.98 11.98 16.19
CA VAL A 34 9.63 12.80 15.02
C VAL A 34 9.54 11.91 13.78
N LEU A 35 8.40 11.99 13.09
CA LEU A 35 8.14 11.20 11.89
C LEU A 35 8.48 12.00 10.63
N THR A 36 9.06 11.33 9.63
CA THR A 36 9.13 11.89 8.28
C THR A 36 7.73 11.92 7.68
N PRO A 37 7.48 12.69 6.60
CA PRO A 37 6.17 12.68 5.95
C PRO A 37 5.72 11.28 5.52
N LEU A 38 6.62 10.46 5.01
CA LEU A 38 6.29 9.10 4.59
C LEU A 38 5.94 8.22 5.79
N GLU A 39 6.71 8.35 6.87
CA GLU A 39 6.42 7.63 8.11
C GLU A 39 5.08 8.03 8.70
N ALA A 40 4.71 9.30 8.60
CA ALA A 40 3.41 9.78 9.09
C ALA A 40 2.26 9.11 8.33
N ILE A 41 2.36 8.97 7.02
CA ILE A 41 1.36 8.25 6.23
C ILE A 41 1.30 6.79 6.66
N ALA A 42 2.47 6.16 6.82
CA ALA A 42 2.54 4.76 7.24
C ALA A 42 1.87 4.55 8.60
N VAL A 43 2.12 5.44 9.55
CA VAL A 43 1.55 5.37 10.90
C VAL A 43 0.03 5.50 10.87
N ASP A 44 -0.51 6.36 10.02
CA ASP A 44 -1.96 6.50 9.87
C ASP A 44 -2.58 5.15 9.44
N TRP A 45 -1.98 4.46 8.47
CA TRP A 45 -2.48 3.17 8.03
C TRP A 45 -2.27 2.08 9.07
N ILE A 46 -1.16 2.09 9.79
CA ILE A 46 -0.93 1.14 10.88
C ILE A 46 -2.00 1.34 11.98
N GLY A 47 -2.38 2.60 12.25
CA GLY A 47 -3.44 2.89 13.21
C GLY A 47 -4.79 2.28 12.82
N GLU A 48 -5.05 2.14 11.51
CA GLU A 48 -6.26 1.50 10.99
C GLU A 48 -6.19 -0.03 11.02
N HIS A 49 -5.05 -0.60 11.43
CA HIS A 49 -4.80 -2.04 11.46
C HIS A 49 -4.26 -2.48 12.82
N PRO A 50 -5.07 -2.37 13.89
CA PRO A 50 -4.57 -2.73 15.23
C PRO A 50 -4.11 -4.18 15.34
N GLU A 51 -4.56 -5.07 14.46
CA GLU A 51 -4.13 -6.46 14.41
C GLU A 51 -2.64 -6.61 14.10
N TYR A 52 -1.98 -5.55 13.59
CA TYR A 52 -0.55 -5.59 13.27
C TYR A 52 0.32 -4.98 14.36
N HIS A 53 -0.25 -4.36 15.38
CA HIS A 53 0.52 -3.57 16.35
C HIS A 53 1.53 -4.40 17.12
N ALA A 54 1.17 -5.61 17.55
CA ALA A 54 2.09 -6.48 18.29
C ALA A 54 3.28 -6.90 17.41
N LEU A 55 3.01 -7.23 16.15
CA LEU A 55 4.06 -7.61 15.19
C LEU A 55 5.05 -6.48 14.98
N LEU A 56 4.58 -5.25 14.86
CA LEU A 56 5.43 -4.10 14.55
C LEU A 56 6.29 -3.64 15.73
N ARG A 57 6.05 -4.17 16.92
CA ARG A 57 6.90 -3.92 18.08
C ARG A 57 8.12 -4.85 18.15
N ASP A 58 8.07 -5.95 17.41
CA ASP A 58 9.15 -6.95 17.39
C ASP A 58 9.80 -6.96 16.00
N THR A 59 10.75 -6.05 15.79
CA THR A 59 11.41 -5.88 14.49
C THR A 59 12.09 -7.16 14.01
N GLU A 60 12.84 -7.82 14.88
CA GLU A 60 13.58 -9.02 14.47
C GLU A 60 12.63 -10.19 14.14
N GLY A 61 11.57 -10.35 14.93
CA GLY A 61 10.53 -11.34 14.61
C GLY A 61 9.81 -11.02 13.31
N ALA A 62 9.49 -9.74 13.08
CA ALA A 62 8.83 -9.30 11.87
C ALA A 62 9.68 -9.55 10.62
N VAL A 63 10.99 -9.27 10.71
CA VAL A 63 11.91 -9.47 9.59
C VAL A 63 12.07 -10.96 9.27
N ALA A 64 12.07 -11.82 10.30
CA ALA A 64 12.28 -13.24 10.13
C ALA A 64 11.04 -14.02 9.70
N GLN A 65 9.85 -13.48 9.90
CA GLN A 65 8.59 -14.17 9.63
C GLN A 65 8.38 -14.43 8.15
N ASP A 66 7.99 -15.67 7.80
CA ASP A 66 7.58 -16.00 6.44
C ASP A 66 6.06 -15.98 6.33
N TYR A 67 5.57 -15.37 5.25
CA TYR A 67 4.16 -15.36 4.93
C TYR A 67 4.00 -16.02 3.56
N THR A 68 3.44 -17.22 3.54
CA THR A 68 3.27 -17.98 2.30
C THR A 68 1.79 -18.28 2.07
N PRO A 69 1.37 -18.41 0.80
CA PRO A 69 -0.02 -18.80 0.51
C PRO A 69 -0.40 -20.13 1.14
N GLU A 70 0.55 -21.06 1.24
CA GLU A 70 0.32 -22.38 1.82
C GLU A 70 -0.04 -22.29 3.30
N GLN A 71 0.44 -21.28 4.00
CA GLN A 71 0.13 -21.06 5.41
C GLN A 71 -1.19 -20.32 5.61
N GLY A 72 -1.81 -19.85 4.52
CA GLY A 72 -3.06 -19.11 4.57
C GLY A 72 -2.95 -17.76 5.28
N GLN A 73 -1.74 -17.26 5.46
CA GLN A 73 -1.50 -16.00 6.16
C GLN A 73 -1.37 -14.83 5.19
N THR A 74 -2.07 -13.74 5.51
CA THR A 74 -1.90 -12.49 4.80
C THR A 74 -0.58 -11.85 5.22
N ASN A 75 0.18 -11.34 4.26
CA ASN A 75 1.41 -10.62 4.56
C ASN A 75 1.09 -9.18 4.96
N PRO A 76 1.21 -8.83 6.26
CA PRO A 76 0.86 -7.48 6.72
C PRO A 76 1.71 -6.39 6.07
N PHE A 77 2.97 -6.70 5.77
CA PHE A 77 3.87 -5.71 5.18
C PHE A 77 3.51 -5.42 3.74
N LEU A 78 3.08 -6.43 2.99
CA LEU A 78 2.57 -6.20 1.64
C LEU A 78 1.30 -5.34 1.70
N HIS A 79 0.39 -5.64 2.60
CA HIS A 79 -0.84 -4.86 2.76
C HIS A 79 -0.55 -3.40 3.11
N LEU A 80 0.33 -3.17 4.08
CA LEU A 80 0.74 -1.81 4.45
C LEU A 80 1.48 -1.10 3.31
N ALA A 81 2.34 -1.81 2.59
CA ALA A 81 3.05 -1.24 1.45
C ALA A 81 2.09 -0.83 0.34
N MET A 82 1.03 -1.59 0.11
CA MET A 82 0.01 -1.24 -0.88
C MET A 82 -0.76 0.02 -0.46
N HIS A 83 -1.14 0.14 0.81
CA HIS A 83 -1.75 1.37 1.31
C HIS A 83 -0.85 2.57 1.08
N LEU A 84 0.44 2.42 1.40
CA LEU A 84 1.41 3.49 1.24
C LEU A 84 1.58 3.88 -0.22
N SER A 85 1.67 2.89 -1.11
CA SER A 85 1.80 3.12 -2.56
C SER A 85 0.59 3.86 -3.12
N ILE A 86 -0.61 3.45 -2.73
CA ILE A 86 -1.84 4.11 -3.17
C ILE A 86 -1.88 5.55 -2.68
N SER A 87 -1.52 5.78 -1.42
CA SER A 87 -1.46 7.14 -0.86
C SER A 87 -0.49 8.02 -1.64
N GLU A 88 0.69 7.48 -2.02
CA GLU A 88 1.64 8.21 -2.86
C GLU A 88 1.06 8.50 -4.24
N GLN A 89 0.46 7.50 -4.88
CA GLN A 89 -0.15 7.64 -6.20
C GLN A 89 -1.20 8.74 -6.21
N VAL A 90 -2.09 8.72 -5.23
CA VAL A 90 -3.17 9.71 -5.10
C VAL A 90 -2.58 11.10 -4.84
N SER A 91 -1.53 11.18 -4.01
CA SER A 91 -0.89 12.45 -3.68
C SER A 91 -0.30 13.16 -4.89
N VAL A 92 0.30 12.41 -5.82
CA VAL A 92 0.96 12.98 -7.01
C VAL A 92 0.13 12.79 -8.29
N ASP A 93 -1.03 12.16 -8.18
CA ASP A 93 -1.91 11.83 -9.30
C ASP A 93 -1.19 11.02 -10.39
N GLN A 94 -0.53 9.95 -9.97
CA GLN A 94 0.13 9.01 -10.88
C GLN A 94 -0.34 7.58 -10.58
N PRO A 95 -0.93 6.88 -11.54
CA PRO A 95 -1.23 7.30 -12.93
C PRO A 95 -2.27 8.42 -12.98
N ARG A 96 -2.19 9.25 -13.99
CA ARG A 96 -3.08 10.41 -14.11
C ARG A 96 -4.55 9.97 -14.03
N GLY A 97 -5.31 10.65 -13.18
CA GLY A 97 -6.72 10.37 -12.96
C GLY A 97 -6.99 9.51 -11.74
N ILE A 98 -5.96 8.92 -11.13
CA ILE A 98 -6.16 8.05 -9.97
C ILE A 98 -6.72 8.85 -8.76
N ARG A 99 -6.29 10.09 -8.57
CA ARG A 99 -6.79 10.92 -7.48
C ARG A 99 -8.30 11.12 -7.57
N GLN A 100 -8.78 11.55 -8.75
CA GLN A 100 -10.20 11.82 -8.95
C GLN A 100 -11.02 10.53 -8.81
N ALA A 101 -10.52 9.44 -9.37
CA ALA A 101 -11.21 8.15 -9.29
C ALA A 101 -11.29 7.66 -7.84
N TYR A 102 -10.21 7.78 -7.09
CA TYR A 102 -10.19 7.40 -5.68
C TYR A 102 -11.14 8.26 -4.85
N GLU A 103 -11.11 9.56 -5.04
CA GLU A 103 -11.97 10.47 -4.29
C GLU A 103 -13.46 10.20 -4.56
N ALA A 104 -13.81 9.91 -5.81
CA ALA A 104 -15.18 9.54 -6.16
C ALA A 104 -15.59 8.25 -5.48
N LEU A 105 -14.71 7.25 -5.46
CA LEU A 105 -14.99 5.98 -4.79
C LEU A 105 -15.12 6.17 -3.27
N ALA A 106 -14.25 6.97 -2.67
CA ALA A 106 -14.29 7.24 -1.24
C ALA A 106 -15.59 7.93 -0.84
N ARG A 107 -16.08 8.86 -1.65
CA ARG A 107 -17.36 9.53 -1.42
C ARG A 107 -18.53 8.55 -1.54
N ARG A 108 -18.50 7.68 -2.56
CA ARG A 108 -19.57 6.70 -2.75
C ARG A 108 -19.65 5.73 -1.57
N LEU A 109 -18.50 5.27 -1.06
CA LEU A 109 -18.44 4.31 0.03
C LEU A 109 -18.52 4.97 1.42
N ASP A 110 -18.38 6.29 1.47
CA ASP A 110 -18.26 7.05 2.73
C ASP A 110 -17.17 6.47 3.64
N SER A 111 -16.09 6.01 3.03
CA SER A 111 -14.98 5.40 3.77
C SER A 111 -13.70 5.42 2.92
N PRO A 112 -12.74 6.29 3.24
CA PRO A 112 -11.44 6.26 2.57
C PRO A 112 -10.71 4.92 2.74
N HIS A 113 -10.84 4.28 3.90
CA HIS A 113 -10.18 3.00 4.17
C HIS A 113 -10.74 1.91 3.26
N GLU A 114 -12.06 1.80 3.18
CA GLU A 114 -12.71 0.81 2.30
C GLU A 114 -12.39 1.11 0.83
N ALA A 115 -12.37 2.39 0.45
CA ALA A 115 -12.01 2.76 -0.91
C ALA A 115 -10.58 2.31 -1.24
N GLN A 116 -9.64 2.49 -0.32
CA GLN A 116 -8.27 2.01 -0.55
C GLN A 116 -8.21 0.49 -0.71
N HIS A 117 -9.01 -0.26 0.03
CA HIS A 117 -9.06 -1.71 -0.13
C HIS A 117 -9.56 -2.11 -1.52
N GLN A 118 -10.55 -1.39 -2.05
CA GLN A 118 -11.02 -1.65 -3.40
C GLN A 118 -9.98 -1.24 -4.45
N VAL A 119 -9.28 -0.14 -4.23
CA VAL A 119 -8.19 0.27 -5.10
C VAL A 119 -7.07 -0.78 -5.09
N MET A 120 -6.80 -1.40 -3.95
CA MET A 120 -5.82 -2.50 -3.86
C MET A 120 -6.16 -3.66 -4.78
N GLU A 121 -7.45 -4.00 -4.90
CA GLU A 121 -7.87 -5.06 -5.81
C GLU A 121 -7.57 -4.69 -7.25
N CYS A 122 -7.85 -3.46 -7.64
CA CYS A 122 -7.53 -2.96 -8.98
C CYS A 122 -6.02 -2.92 -9.23
N LEU A 123 -5.25 -2.50 -8.24
CA LEU A 123 -3.79 -2.46 -8.32
C LEU A 123 -3.21 -3.86 -8.46
N GLY A 124 -3.71 -4.80 -7.66
CA GLY A 124 -3.28 -6.20 -7.73
C GLY A 124 -3.57 -6.82 -9.08
N GLU A 125 -4.74 -6.55 -9.65
CA GLU A 125 -5.10 -7.03 -10.97
C GLU A 125 -4.16 -6.48 -12.05
N MET A 126 -3.85 -5.18 -11.98
CA MET A 126 -2.92 -4.55 -12.92
C MET A 126 -1.54 -5.21 -12.86
N LEU A 127 -1.02 -5.42 -11.66
CA LEU A 127 0.29 -6.02 -11.47
C LEU A 127 0.32 -7.48 -11.93
N TRP A 128 -0.74 -8.22 -11.65
CA TRP A 128 -0.87 -9.61 -12.09
C TRP A 128 -0.90 -9.71 -13.62
N GLN A 129 -1.66 -8.84 -14.28
CA GLN A 129 -1.72 -8.79 -15.73
C GLN A 129 -0.35 -8.47 -16.34
N ALA A 130 0.37 -7.53 -15.73
CA ALA A 130 1.71 -7.17 -16.22
C ALA A 130 2.67 -8.35 -16.12
N GLN A 131 2.65 -9.07 -15.02
CA GLN A 131 3.51 -10.25 -14.83
C GLN A 131 3.15 -11.35 -15.83
N ARG A 132 1.87 -11.57 -16.06
CA ARG A 132 1.39 -12.63 -16.93
C ARG A 132 1.70 -12.35 -18.40
N SER A 133 1.55 -11.09 -18.83
CA SER A 133 1.73 -10.72 -20.24
C SER A 133 3.17 -10.36 -20.59
N GLY A 134 4.01 -10.11 -19.59
CA GLY A 134 5.37 -9.61 -19.81
C GLY A 134 5.40 -8.16 -20.27
N GLN A 135 4.27 -7.46 -20.24
CA GLN A 135 4.17 -6.06 -20.61
C GLN A 135 4.27 -5.17 -19.38
N PRO A 136 4.62 -3.87 -19.54
CA PRO A 136 4.58 -2.94 -18.42
C PRO A 136 3.18 -2.83 -17.83
N PRO A 137 3.05 -2.47 -16.55
CA PRO A 137 1.73 -2.26 -15.93
C PRO A 137 0.93 -1.20 -16.68
N ASP A 138 -0.36 -1.48 -16.87
CA ASP A 138 -1.28 -0.60 -17.61
C ASP A 138 -2.01 0.33 -16.64
N GLY A 139 -1.49 1.53 -16.47
CA GLY A 139 -2.07 2.51 -15.57
C GLY A 139 -3.47 2.97 -15.96
N ASP A 140 -3.76 3.06 -17.26
CA ASP A 140 -5.09 3.46 -17.72
C ASP A 140 -6.14 2.42 -17.35
N HIS A 141 -5.81 1.15 -17.48
CA HIS A 141 -6.70 0.06 -17.08
C HIS A 141 -6.94 0.08 -15.56
N TYR A 142 -5.93 0.37 -14.79
CA TYR A 142 -6.02 0.50 -13.33
C TYR A 142 -6.97 1.64 -12.94
N VAL A 143 -6.78 2.83 -13.52
CA VAL A 143 -7.65 3.98 -13.25
C VAL A 143 -9.10 3.68 -13.66
N ASP A 144 -9.30 3.06 -14.81
CA ASP A 144 -10.64 2.66 -15.26
C ASP A 144 -11.29 1.66 -14.31
N CYS A 145 -10.53 0.74 -13.76
CA CYS A 145 -11.03 -0.21 -12.77
C CYS A 145 -11.60 0.53 -11.56
N VAL A 146 -10.86 1.51 -11.05
CA VAL A 146 -11.31 2.31 -9.90
C VAL A 146 -12.53 3.15 -10.27
N ARG A 147 -12.54 3.78 -11.45
CA ARG A 147 -13.69 4.56 -11.92
C ARG A 147 -14.95 3.72 -12.00
N ARG A 148 -14.85 2.51 -12.51
CA ARG A 148 -16.01 1.63 -12.61
C ARG A 148 -16.58 1.29 -11.23
N ARG A 149 -15.72 1.12 -10.24
CA ARG A 149 -16.17 0.86 -8.87
C ARG A 149 -16.83 2.09 -8.25
N ALA A 150 -16.36 3.27 -8.59
CA ALA A 150 -16.98 4.52 -8.12
C ALA A 150 -18.36 4.74 -8.72
N ASN A 151 -18.65 4.18 -9.90
CA ASN A 151 -19.89 4.42 -10.65
C ASN A 151 -20.90 3.29 -10.54
N ARG A 152 -20.69 2.33 -9.67
CA ARG A 152 -21.64 1.23 -9.46
C ARG A 152 -22.91 1.65 -8.72
#